data_958704688547c6e3e2c873bbfc0b2765
#
_entry.id   958704688547c6e3e2c873bbfc0b2765
#
_cell.length_a   1.000
_cell.length_b   1.000
_cell.length_c   1.000
_cell.angle_alpha   90.00
_cell.angle_beta   90.00
_cell.angle_gamma   90.00
#
_symmetry.space_group_name_H-M   'P 1'
#
loop_
_entity.id
_entity.type
_entity.pdbx_description
1 polymer ?
#
loop_
_entity_poly.entity_id
_entity_poly.type
_entity_poly.pdbx_seq_one_letter_code
_entity_poly.pdbx_strand_id
1 'polypeptide(L)'
;MRIEPIAAAARITTACLLAVLVASAAYAQDKDNESTVIEEGSKVSIEYTLKLDDGTTADSSVGRDPMVYTQGGNEILPALEAALAGLTVGQSKQVKLSASNGYGEIDEEAFRQVELAQIPEEAREAGTTLVVGAPDGSRRPVRIVEIKDEMAVIDFNHPLAGQDLTFDVKIVAVQ
;
A
#
# COMPACT_ATOMS: atom_id res chain seq x y z
N MET A 1 13.91 97.13 5.69
CA MET A 1 12.51 97.58 5.61
C MET A 1 11.68 96.48 4.96
N ARG A 2 10.70 95.99 5.72
CA ARG A 2 9.66 94.99 5.36
C ARG A 2 10.16 93.60 4.95
N ILE A 3 10.10 92.61 5.80
CA ILE A 3 8.96 91.94 6.42
C ILE A 3 7.96 91.49 5.34
N GLU A 4 7.82 90.24 5.18
CA GLU A 4 6.68 89.49 5.53
C GLU A 4 6.84 87.99 5.08
N PRO A 5 6.07 87.15 5.70
CA PRO A 5 6.51 85.85 6.09
C PRO A 5 5.67 84.67 5.46
N ILE A 6 6.07 83.50 5.86
CA ILE A 6 5.23 82.41 6.27
C ILE A 6 4.30 81.81 5.20
N ALA A 7 4.49 80.58 4.94
CA ALA A 7 3.56 79.56 5.42
C ALA A 7 4.11 78.15 5.08
N ALA A 8 4.58 77.60 6.13
CA ALA A 8 4.65 76.13 6.18
C ALA A 8 3.24 75.56 6.25
N ALA A 9 2.99 74.54 5.57
CA ALA A 9 1.97 73.54 5.97
C ALA A 9 2.30 72.19 5.28
N ALA A 10 2.94 71.42 6.01
CA ALA A 10 2.53 70.05 6.36
C ALA A 10 1.66 69.36 5.31
N ARG A 11 2.28 68.50 4.53
CA ARG A 11 1.65 67.34 3.90
C ARG A 11 2.59 66.13 4.00
N ILE A 12 2.80 65.73 5.22
CA ILE A 12 3.32 64.41 5.57
C ILE A 12 2.18 63.76 6.31
N THR A 13 1.66 62.75 5.81
CA THR A 13 0.85 61.68 6.38
C THR A 13 -0.19 61.23 5.37
N THR A 14 0.08 60.20 4.61
CA THR A 14 -0.92 59.21 4.17
C THR A 14 -0.29 58.16 3.26
N ALA A 15 1.03 57.94 3.27
CA ALA A 15 1.66 56.96 2.40
C ALA A 15 2.32 55.78 3.15
N CYS A 16 2.27 55.74 4.49
CA CYS A 16 2.89 54.63 5.27
C CYS A 16 1.93 53.62 5.86
N LEU A 17 0.62 53.70 5.62
CA LEU A 17 -0.34 52.75 6.22
C LEU A 17 -0.87 51.69 5.24
N LEU A 18 -0.45 51.66 3.97
CA LEU A 18 -0.89 50.68 2.99
C LEU A 18 0.16 49.61 2.66
N ALA A 19 1.37 49.67 3.21
CA ALA A 19 2.44 48.72 2.92
C ALA A 19 2.55 47.57 3.93
N VAL A 20 1.77 47.58 5.03
CA VAL A 20 1.85 46.53 6.07
C VAL A 20 0.76 45.48 5.93
N LEU A 21 -0.25 45.68 5.07
CA LEU A 21 -1.38 44.75 4.93
C LEU A 21 -1.22 43.73 3.79
N VAL A 22 -0.14 43.74 3.02
CA VAL A 22 0.10 42.80 1.92
C VAL A 22 1.13 41.73 2.30
N ALA A 23 1.85 41.90 3.41
CA ALA A 23 2.86 40.93 3.85
C ALA A 23 2.30 39.80 4.70
N SER A 24 1.04 39.83 5.14
CA SER A 24 0.42 38.80 5.97
C SER A 24 -0.40 37.74 5.20
N ALA A 25 -0.54 37.89 3.89
CA ALA A 25 -1.26 36.92 3.06
C ALA A 25 -0.36 35.87 2.39
N ALA A 26 0.97 35.97 2.53
CA ALA A 26 1.92 35.06 1.89
C ALA A 26 2.43 33.94 2.82
N TYR A 27 2.00 33.91 4.08
CA TYR A 27 2.43 32.84 5.03
C TYR A 27 1.35 31.81 5.34
N ALA A 28 0.26 31.78 4.57
CA ALA A 28 -0.86 30.86 4.84
C ALA A 28 -0.97 29.69 3.84
N GLN A 29 0.08 29.35 3.11
CA GLN A 29 0.00 28.29 2.08
C GLN A 29 1.16 27.29 2.14
N ASP A 30 1.61 26.93 3.33
CA ASP A 30 2.57 25.82 3.46
C ASP A 30 2.25 24.95 4.71
N LYS A 31 0.96 24.66 4.93
CA LYS A 31 0.52 23.76 6.00
C LYS A 31 0.12 22.37 5.52
N ASP A 32 0.20 22.08 4.22
CA ASP A 32 -0.20 20.78 3.67
C ASP A 32 0.99 19.88 3.31
N ASN A 33 2.20 20.26 3.70
CA ASN A 33 3.39 19.41 3.53
C ASN A 33 4.06 19.12 4.90
N GLU A 34 3.26 18.83 5.91
CA GLU A 34 3.75 18.07 7.04
C GLU A 34 4.03 16.66 6.48
N SER A 35 5.31 16.31 6.36
CA SER A 35 5.70 14.97 5.99
C SER A 35 5.21 14.01 7.07
N THR A 36 3.98 13.56 6.93
CA THR A 36 3.36 12.68 7.89
C THR A 36 4.10 11.37 7.84
N VAL A 37 4.71 11.01 8.95
CA VAL A 37 5.47 9.77 9.15
C VAL A 37 4.46 8.65 9.41
N ILE A 38 4.73 7.46 8.90
CA ILE A 38 3.92 6.28 9.20
C ILE A 38 4.15 5.87 10.66
N GLU A 39 3.14 6.07 11.48
CA GLU A 39 3.08 5.67 12.89
C GLU A 39 1.92 4.72 13.15
N GLU A 40 1.88 4.11 14.32
CA GLU A 40 0.76 3.26 14.76
C GLU A 40 -0.57 3.98 14.61
N GLY A 41 -1.54 3.36 13.94
CA GLY A 41 -2.85 3.94 13.66
C GLY A 41 -2.94 4.83 12.43
N SER A 42 -1.81 5.15 11.77
CA SER A 42 -1.82 5.92 10.51
C SER A 42 -2.54 5.15 9.41
N LYS A 43 -3.40 5.86 8.67
CA LYS A 43 -4.00 5.33 7.44
C LYS A 43 -3.08 5.64 6.27
N VAL A 44 -2.50 4.61 5.68
CA VAL A 44 -1.44 4.70 4.68
C VAL A 44 -1.95 4.27 3.32
N SER A 45 -1.67 5.07 2.29
CA SER A 45 -1.91 4.71 0.89
C SER A 45 -0.58 4.42 0.21
N ILE A 46 -0.48 3.27 -0.43
CA ILE A 46 0.73 2.81 -1.11
C ILE A 46 0.47 2.42 -2.57
N GLU A 47 1.41 2.72 -3.44
CA GLU A 47 1.58 2.01 -4.70
C GLU A 47 2.62 0.91 -4.50
N TYR A 48 2.35 -0.29 -5.02
CA TYR A 48 3.28 -1.39 -4.89
C TYR A 48 3.36 -2.25 -6.15
N THR A 49 4.47 -2.95 -6.27
CA THR A 49 4.65 -4.05 -7.21
C THR A 49 5.28 -5.22 -6.45
N LEU A 50 4.59 -6.36 -6.45
CA LEU A 50 5.06 -7.61 -5.89
C LEU A 50 5.70 -8.46 -6.98
N LYS A 51 6.94 -8.85 -6.75
CA LYS A 51 7.71 -9.72 -7.64
C LYS A 51 8.13 -10.99 -6.91
N LEU A 52 8.21 -12.07 -7.65
CA LEU A 52 8.81 -13.33 -7.23
C LEU A 52 10.31 -13.33 -7.54
N ASP A 53 11.05 -14.32 -7.03
CA ASP A 53 12.49 -14.45 -7.23
C ASP A 53 12.91 -14.60 -8.70
N ASP A 54 12.04 -15.16 -9.53
CA ASP A 54 12.25 -15.28 -10.96
C ASP A 54 12.02 -13.96 -11.72
N GLY A 55 11.66 -12.86 -11.00
CA GLY A 55 11.35 -11.56 -11.55
C GLY A 55 9.92 -11.41 -12.07
N THR A 56 9.11 -12.47 -12.00
CA THR A 56 7.70 -12.42 -12.39
C THR A 56 6.93 -11.49 -11.46
N THR A 57 6.14 -10.58 -12.04
CA THR A 57 5.21 -9.75 -11.26
C THR A 57 3.98 -10.57 -10.89
N ALA A 58 3.82 -10.83 -9.60
CA ALA A 58 2.68 -11.56 -9.05
C ALA A 58 1.46 -10.65 -8.84
N ASP A 59 1.68 -9.39 -8.41
CA ASP A 59 0.63 -8.39 -8.26
C ASP A 59 1.21 -6.97 -8.32
N SER A 60 0.36 -5.98 -8.64
CA SER A 60 0.77 -4.57 -8.67
C SER A 60 -0.45 -3.67 -8.58
N SER A 61 -0.33 -2.55 -7.87
CA SER A 61 -1.32 -1.45 -7.88
C SER A 61 -0.98 -0.35 -8.89
N VAL A 62 0.13 -0.44 -9.60
CA VAL A 62 0.52 0.58 -10.59
C VAL A 62 -0.53 0.69 -11.70
N GLY A 63 -1.04 1.91 -11.91
CA GLY A 63 -2.12 2.19 -12.88
C GLY A 63 -3.52 1.84 -12.38
N ARG A 64 -3.66 1.50 -11.10
CA ARG A 64 -4.91 1.28 -10.37
C ARG A 64 -4.96 2.20 -9.14
N ASP A 65 -6.05 2.15 -8.38
CA ASP A 65 -6.13 2.86 -7.11
C ASP A 65 -5.06 2.34 -6.13
N PRO A 66 -4.39 3.25 -5.38
CA PRO A 66 -3.45 2.86 -4.34
C PRO A 66 -4.09 1.93 -3.31
N MET A 67 -3.33 0.97 -2.83
CA MET A 67 -3.76 0.13 -1.71
C MET A 67 -3.74 0.96 -0.42
N VAL A 68 -4.80 0.85 0.36
CA VAL A 68 -4.93 1.56 1.65
C VAL A 68 -4.91 0.54 2.77
N TYR A 69 -4.12 0.80 3.81
CA TYR A 69 -4.08 -0.01 5.03
C TYR A 69 -3.90 0.88 6.27
N THR A 70 -4.21 0.34 7.44
CA THR A 70 -3.97 0.98 8.74
C THR A 70 -2.74 0.37 9.39
N GLN A 71 -1.75 1.19 9.72
CA GLN A 71 -0.53 0.74 10.41
C GLN A 71 -0.88 0.17 11.79
N GLY A 72 -0.45 -1.06 12.08
CA GLY A 72 -0.83 -1.81 13.29
C GLY A 72 -2.14 -2.59 13.14
N GLY A 73 -2.83 -2.47 11.98
CA GLY A 73 -4.12 -3.14 11.73
C GLY A 73 -4.00 -4.59 11.25
N ASN A 74 -2.82 -5.08 10.95
CA ASN A 74 -2.58 -6.41 10.35
C ASN A 74 -3.38 -6.64 9.04
N GLU A 75 -3.59 -5.58 8.27
CA GLU A 75 -4.32 -5.63 7.00
C GLU A 75 -3.40 -6.04 5.83
N ILE A 76 -2.08 -5.95 6.03
CA ILE A 76 -1.02 -6.39 5.10
C ILE A 76 -0.08 -7.35 5.83
N LEU A 77 0.89 -7.93 5.11
CA LEU A 77 1.89 -8.82 5.73
C LEU A 77 2.62 -8.11 6.87
N PRO A 78 2.68 -8.69 8.09
CA PRO A 78 3.27 -8.01 9.26
C PRO A 78 4.72 -7.56 9.05
N ALA A 79 5.51 -8.35 8.33
CA ALA A 79 6.90 -8.01 8.02
C ALA A 79 6.99 -6.84 7.01
N LEU A 80 6.04 -6.73 6.08
CA LEU A 80 5.93 -5.58 5.18
C LEU A 80 5.52 -4.34 5.97
N GLU A 81 4.50 -4.45 6.80
CA GLU A 81 3.99 -3.38 7.65
C GLU A 81 5.11 -2.81 8.55
N ALA A 82 5.86 -3.67 9.23
CA ALA A 82 7.01 -3.28 10.05
C ALA A 82 8.11 -2.58 9.23
N ALA A 83 8.33 -3.02 8.00
CA ALA A 83 9.33 -2.41 7.12
C ALA A 83 8.91 -1.02 6.62
N LEU A 84 7.63 -0.70 6.56
CA LEU A 84 7.11 0.58 6.09
C LEU A 84 7.01 1.62 7.22
N ALA A 85 7.00 1.20 8.48
CA ALA A 85 6.98 2.10 9.64
C ALA A 85 8.10 3.15 9.57
N GLY A 86 7.78 4.40 9.92
CA GLY A 86 8.72 5.52 9.92
C GLY A 86 9.01 6.12 8.54
N LEU A 87 8.44 5.59 7.45
CA LEU A 87 8.54 6.23 6.14
C LEU A 87 7.58 7.42 6.02
N THR A 88 7.87 8.30 5.08
CA THR A 88 7.08 9.51 4.80
C THR A 88 6.52 9.47 3.38
N VAL A 89 5.52 10.33 3.13
CA VAL A 89 4.93 10.50 1.79
C VAL A 89 6.01 10.78 0.74
N GLY A 90 5.89 10.13 -0.42
CA GLY A 90 6.82 10.24 -1.54
C GLY A 90 8.04 9.31 -1.46
N GLN A 91 8.35 8.73 -0.30
CA GLN A 91 9.42 7.76 -0.18
C GLN A 91 9.06 6.43 -0.84
N SER A 92 10.10 5.77 -1.36
CA SER A 92 10.00 4.42 -1.92
C SER A 92 10.96 3.50 -1.20
N LYS A 93 10.54 2.25 -1.02
CA LYS A 93 11.35 1.21 -0.40
C LYS A 93 11.13 -0.13 -1.08
N GLN A 94 12.23 -0.84 -1.30
CA GLN A 94 12.18 -2.24 -1.67
C GLN A 94 12.27 -3.10 -0.40
N VAL A 95 11.32 -4.00 -0.23
CA VAL A 95 11.24 -4.92 0.91
C VAL A 95 11.29 -6.35 0.39
N LYS A 96 12.28 -7.11 0.84
CA LYS A 96 12.39 -8.54 0.55
C LYS A 96 11.91 -9.34 1.74
N LEU A 97 11.02 -10.28 1.51
CA LEU A 97 10.46 -11.16 2.52
C LEU A 97 10.73 -12.61 2.09
N SER A 98 11.27 -13.41 3.01
CA SER A 98 11.30 -14.86 2.82
C SER A 98 9.90 -15.45 2.84
N ALA A 99 9.72 -16.65 2.31
CA ALA A 99 8.45 -17.36 2.34
C ALA A 99 7.82 -17.36 3.75
N SER A 100 8.61 -17.64 4.79
CA SER A 100 8.16 -17.67 6.19
C SER A 100 7.64 -16.32 6.73
N ASN A 101 8.14 -15.20 6.21
CA ASN A 101 7.69 -13.84 6.56
C ASN A 101 6.66 -13.29 5.57
N GLY A 102 6.39 -14.04 4.50
CA GLY A 102 5.40 -13.75 3.47
C GLY A 102 4.12 -14.56 3.66
N TYR A 103 3.81 -15.38 2.68
CA TYR A 103 2.60 -16.23 2.69
C TYR A 103 2.82 -17.63 3.29
N GLY A 104 3.94 -17.83 3.97
CA GLY A 104 4.30 -19.08 4.62
C GLY A 104 5.10 -20.01 3.73
N GLU A 105 5.73 -21.00 4.36
CA GLU A 105 6.34 -22.14 3.67
C GLU A 105 5.24 -23.05 3.10
N ILE A 106 5.63 -23.94 2.17
CA ILE A 106 4.73 -24.99 1.70
C ILE A 106 4.44 -25.95 2.85
N ASP A 107 3.17 -26.12 3.18
CA ASP A 107 2.70 -27.09 4.15
C ASP A 107 2.31 -28.39 3.42
N GLU A 108 3.05 -29.47 3.69
CA GLU A 108 2.76 -30.76 3.10
C GLU A 108 1.42 -31.35 3.59
N GLU A 109 0.95 -30.96 4.78
CA GLU A 109 -0.35 -31.39 5.31
C GLU A 109 -1.54 -30.69 4.62
N ALA A 110 -1.26 -29.60 3.91
CA ALA A 110 -2.25 -28.89 3.11
C ALA A 110 -2.56 -29.60 1.77
N PHE A 111 -1.81 -30.64 1.39
CA PHE A 111 -2.15 -31.47 0.24
C PHE A 111 -3.17 -32.52 0.66
N ARG A 112 -4.33 -32.51 0.04
CA ARG A 112 -5.44 -33.41 0.38
C ARG A 112 -5.91 -34.21 -0.82
N GLN A 113 -6.22 -35.48 -0.59
CA GLN A 113 -6.87 -36.31 -1.58
C GLN A 113 -8.39 -36.13 -1.53
N VAL A 114 -8.97 -35.89 -2.68
CA VAL A 114 -10.41 -35.70 -2.88
C VAL A 114 -10.88 -36.61 -4.00
N GLU A 115 -12.05 -37.21 -3.85
CA GLU A 115 -12.66 -38.01 -4.91
C GLU A 115 -12.90 -37.17 -6.17
N LEU A 116 -12.49 -37.67 -7.31
CA LEU A 116 -12.66 -37.01 -8.61
C LEU A 116 -14.12 -36.65 -8.89
N ALA A 117 -15.05 -37.49 -8.38
CA ALA A 117 -16.47 -37.25 -8.50
C ALA A 117 -16.97 -35.95 -7.84
N GLN A 118 -16.23 -35.42 -6.87
CA GLN A 118 -16.56 -34.16 -6.21
C GLN A 118 -16.08 -32.90 -6.98
N ILE A 119 -15.30 -33.12 -8.04
CA ILE A 119 -14.75 -32.05 -8.88
C ILE A 119 -15.59 -32.00 -10.17
N PRO A 120 -16.02 -30.78 -10.62
CA PRO A 120 -16.69 -30.62 -11.90
C PRO A 120 -15.87 -31.25 -13.05
N GLU A 121 -16.53 -31.94 -13.99
CA GLU A 121 -15.84 -32.66 -15.06
C GLU A 121 -14.92 -31.78 -15.89
N GLU A 122 -15.37 -30.57 -16.17
CA GLU A 122 -14.63 -29.53 -16.93
C GLU A 122 -13.35 -29.05 -16.25
N ALA A 123 -13.21 -29.32 -14.94
CA ALA A 123 -12.07 -28.84 -14.15
C ALA A 123 -11.12 -29.97 -13.73
N ARG A 124 -11.33 -31.22 -14.22
CA ARG A 124 -10.53 -32.39 -13.85
C ARG A 124 -9.23 -32.49 -14.64
N GLU A 125 -8.39 -31.47 -14.50
CA GLU A 125 -7.05 -31.45 -15.09
C GLU A 125 -6.02 -31.04 -14.06
N ALA A 126 -4.85 -31.69 -14.05
CA ALA A 126 -3.72 -31.25 -13.21
C ALA A 126 -3.27 -29.84 -13.60
N GLY A 127 -3.03 -29.00 -12.61
CA GLY A 127 -2.71 -27.58 -12.79
C GLY A 127 -3.92 -26.66 -12.73
N THR A 128 -5.15 -27.18 -12.80
CA THR A 128 -6.36 -26.35 -12.72
C THR A 128 -6.51 -25.75 -11.33
N THR A 129 -6.88 -24.45 -11.30
CA THR A 129 -7.22 -23.76 -10.06
C THR A 129 -8.73 -23.78 -9.86
N LEU A 130 -9.16 -24.26 -8.71
CA LEU A 130 -10.54 -24.29 -8.25
C LEU A 130 -10.75 -23.24 -7.17
N VAL A 131 -11.99 -22.80 -6.99
CA VAL A 131 -12.37 -21.95 -5.84
C VAL A 131 -13.23 -22.77 -4.90
N VAL A 132 -12.73 -23.03 -3.70
CA VAL A 132 -13.46 -23.79 -2.67
C VAL A 132 -13.99 -22.84 -1.60
N GLY A 133 -15.21 -23.12 -1.12
CA GLY A 133 -15.79 -22.42 0.01
C GLY A 133 -15.32 -23.04 1.32
N ALA A 134 -14.90 -22.22 2.27
CA ALA A 134 -14.61 -22.66 3.62
C ALA A 134 -15.87 -22.59 4.51
N PRO A 135 -15.90 -23.29 5.65
CA PRO A 135 -17.06 -23.31 6.56
C PRO A 135 -17.42 -21.91 7.13
N ASP A 136 -16.46 -21.00 7.15
CA ASP A 136 -16.63 -19.58 7.56
C ASP A 136 -17.25 -18.69 6.46
N GLY A 137 -17.59 -19.28 5.29
CA GLY A 137 -18.12 -18.57 4.12
C GLY A 137 -17.05 -17.92 3.25
N SER A 138 -15.77 -17.99 3.62
CA SER A 138 -14.68 -17.50 2.78
C SER A 138 -14.49 -18.40 1.55
N ARG A 139 -13.93 -17.81 0.49
CA ARG A 139 -13.57 -18.53 -0.72
C ARG A 139 -12.07 -18.43 -0.91
N ARG A 140 -11.44 -19.57 -1.19
CA ARG A 140 -10.01 -19.61 -1.46
C ARG A 140 -9.70 -20.37 -2.73
N PRO A 141 -8.72 -19.93 -3.52
CA PRO A 141 -8.22 -20.73 -4.64
C PRO A 141 -7.43 -21.91 -4.09
N VAL A 142 -7.60 -23.07 -4.75
CA VAL A 142 -6.84 -24.30 -4.52
C VAL A 142 -6.43 -24.87 -5.86
N ARG A 143 -5.36 -25.63 -5.92
CA ARG A 143 -4.84 -26.16 -7.17
C ARG A 143 -4.87 -27.67 -7.20
N ILE A 144 -5.31 -28.24 -8.31
CA ILE A 144 -5.16 -29.67 -8.58
C ILE A 144 -3.71 -29.93 -8.97
N VAL A 145 -3.00 -30.72 -8.17
CA VAL A 145 -1.59 -31.02 -8.40
C VAL A 145 -1.45 -32.31 -9.24
N GLU A 146 -2.21 -33.31 -8.89
CA GLU A 146 -2.16 -34.62 -9.52
C GLU A 146 -3.58 -35.25 -9.58
N ILE A 147 -3.82 -36.01 -10.62
CA ILE A 147 -5.01 -36.90 -10.73
C ILE A 147 -4.50 -38.30 -10.96
N LYS A 148 -4.90 -39.21 -10.09
CA LYS A 148 -4.54 -40.61 -10.18
C LYS A 148 -5.75 -41.44 -9.83
N ASP A 149 -6.07 -42.38 -10.73
CA ASP A 149 -7.26 -43.22 -10.65
C ASP A 149 -8.55 -42.39 -10.49
N GLU A 150 -9.31 -42.57 -9.42
CA GLU A 150 -10.52 -41.82 -9.10
C GLU A 150 -10.30 -40.71 -8.04
N MET A 151 -9.03 -40.36 -7.77
CA MET A 151 -8.64 -39.37 -6.75
C MET A 151 -7.86 -38.21 -7.38
N ALA A 152 -8.07 -37.01 -6.85
CA ALA A 152 -7.28 -35.84 -7.14
C ALA A 152 -6.53 -35.38 -5.88
N VAL A 153 -5.27 -35.00 -6.02
CA VAL A 153 -4.51 -34.33 -4.97
C VAL A 153 -4.69 -32.83 -5.16
N ILE A 154 -5.24 -32.19 -4.16
CA ILE A 154 -5.50 -30.76 -4.15
C ILE A 154 -4.56 -30.08 -3.16
N ASP A 155 -3.88 -29.04 -3.62
CA ASP A 155 -3.04 -28.16 -2.82
C ASP A 155 -3.89 -27.00 -2.27
N PHE A 156 -3.98 -26.92 -0.95
CA PHE A 156 -4.67 -25.88 -0.20
C PHE A 156 -3.73 -24.78 0.33
N ASN A 157 -2.44 -24.85 0.01
CA ASN A 157 -1.51 -23.79 0.33
C ASN A 157 -1.92 -22.48 -0.36
N HIS A 158 -1.42 -21.37 0.18
CA HIS A 158 -1.54 -20.09 -0.54
C HIS A 158 -0.80 -20.20 -1.89
N PRO A 159 -1.31 -19.63 -2.99
CA PRO A 159 -0.65 -19.69 -4.30
C PRO A 159 0.79 -19.19 -4.34
N LEU A 160 1.17 -18.33 -3.38
CA LEU A 160 2.52 -17.79 -3.21
C LEU A 160 3.26 -18.39 -2.00
N ALA A 161 2.76 -19.47 -1.39
CA ALA A 161 3.50 -20.19 -0.34
C ALA A 161 4.80 -20.76 -0.90
N GLY A 162 5.85 -20.77 -0.08
CA GLY A 162 7.18 -21.23 -0.46
C GLY A 162 7.94 -20.28 -1.39
N GLN A 163 7.37 -19.11 -1.72
CA GLN A 163 8.01 -18.12 -2.59
C GLN A 163 8.60 -16.98 -1.76
N ASP A 164 9.84 -16.61 -2.04
CA ASP A 164 10.40 -15.37 -1.56
C ASP A 164 9.80 -14.20 -2.36
N LEU A 165 9.53 -13.11 -1.67
CA LEU A 165 8.78 -11.99 -2.21
C LEU A 165 9.62 -10.73 -2.21
N THR A 166 9.54 -9.95 -3.28
CA THR A 166 10.12 -8.61 -3.36
C THR A 166 9.01 -7.60 -3.61
N PHE A 167 8.76 -6.72 -2.64
CA PHE A 167 7.86 -5.60 -2.76
C PHE A 167 8.63 -4.33 -3.10
N ASP A 168 8.33 -3.73 -4.24
CA ASP A 168 8.71 -2.35 -4.54
C ASP A 168 7.53 -1.47 -4.13
N VAL A 169 7.69 -0.66 -3.08
CA VAL A 169 6.62 0.15 -2.48
C VAL A 169 6.95 1.62 -2.57
N LYS A 170 5.94 2.45 -2.87
CA LYS A 170 5.97 3.91 -2.79
C LYS A 170 4.84 4.41 -1.90
N ILE A 171 5.16 5.29 -0.96
CA ILE A 171 4.18 5.91 -0.07
C ILE A 171 3.51 7.07 -0.81
N VAL A 172 2.20 6.99 -0.98
CA VAL A 172 1.39 7.98 -1.71
C VAL A 172 0.75 8.99 -0.77
N ALA A 173 0.19 8.51 0.35
CA ALA A 173 -0.42 9.35 1.37
C ALA A 173 -0.31 8.71 2.75
N VAL A 174 -0.28 9.53 3.79
CA VAL A 174 -0.36 9.14 5.21
C VAL A 174 -1.34 10.09 5.91
N GLN A 175 -2.31 9.54 6.66
CA GLN A 175 -3.37 10.28 7.36
C GLN A 175 -3.50 9.79 8.79
#